data_b8e238601aa10d02fe384fdf0186ec77
#
_entry.id   b8e238601aa10d02fe384fdf0186ec77
#
_cell.length_a   1.000
_cell.length_b   1.000
_cell.length_c   1.000
_cell.angle_alpha   90.00
_cell.angle_beta   90.00
_cell.angle_gamma   90.00
#
_symmetry.space_group_name_H-M   'P 1'
#
loop_
_entity.id
_entity.type
_entity.pdbx_description
1 polymer ?
#
loop_
_entity_poly.entity_id
_entity_poly.type
_entity_poly.pdbx_seq_one_letter_code
_entity_poly.pdbx_strand_id
1 'polypeptide(L)'
;MKFLNVLILPLTFFAEEVTYKEGDSFQSTKSRSLVLYEYKADASRVNMALRFAFNAEDFMEYASVDSRDIYKVRKGDTFVITESLHDGDIFKVTLTSKRTNNNKYFILSKDLKDKSLTQIQLGS
;
A
#
# COMPACT_ATOMS: atom_id res chain seq x y z
N MET A 1 -38.39 -22.37 5.58
CA MET A 1 -37.64 -22.12 5.72
C MET A 1 -36.94 -21.54 5.93
N LYS A 2 -36.86 -21.05 5.96
CA LYS A 2 -36.02 -20.47 6.06
C LYS A 2 -34.97 -20.53 6.34
N PHE A 3 -34.50 -20.68 6.13
CA PHE A 3 -33.34 -20.73 6.26
C PHE A 3 -32.76 -20.46 5.65
N LEU A 4 -32.90 -20.40 5.20
CA LEU A 4 -32.14 -20.26 4.67
C LEU A 4 -31.64 -19.54 4.64
N ASN A 5 -31.81 -19.20 4.72
CA ASN A 5 -31.06 -18.53 4.66
C ASN A 5 -30.15 -18.35 5.00
N VAL A 6 -30.02 -18.44 5.20
CA VAL A 6 -29.09 -18.42 5.66
C VAL A 6 -27.96 -18.69 5.11
N LEU A 7 -27.78 -19.22 4.66
CA LEU A 7 -26.76 -19.58 4.18
C LEU A 7 -26.09 -18.74 3.49
N ILE A 8 -26.46 -18.17 3.16
CA ILE A 8 -26.02 -17.28 2.44
C ILE A 8 -25.01 -16.51 2.95
N LEU A 9 -24.97 -16.43 4.05
CA LEU A 9 -24.09 -15.72 4.65
C LEU A 9 -22.76 -15.76 4.31
N PRO A 10 -22.27 -16.73 4.07
CA PRO A 10 -20.88 -16.83 3.85
C PRO A 10 -20.43 -16.10 2.68
N LEU A 11 -21.27 -15.91 1.77
CA LEU A 11 -20.88 -15.27 0.64
C LEU A 11 -20.35 -13.97 0.86
N THR A 12 -20.80 -13.35 1.82
CA THR A 12 -20.40 -12.00 2.02
C THR A 12 -18.98 -11.82 2.35
N PHE A 13 -18.28 -12.86 2.69
CA PHE A 13 -16.92 -12.71 2.97
C PHE A 13 -16.16 -12.22 1.83
N PHE A 14 -16.55 -12.55 0.64
CA PHE A 14 -15.79 -12.16 -0.50
C PHE A 14 -15.86 -10.69 -0.71
N ALA A 15 -16.91 -10.11 -0.25
CA ALA A 15 -17.07 -8.70 -0.45
C ALA A 15 -16.15 -7.91 0.41
N GLU A 16 -15.47 -8.57 1.31
CA GLU A 16 -14.58 -7.86 2.16
C GLU A 16 -13.26 -7.54 1.54
N GLU A 17 -13.09 -7.87 0.31
CA GLU A 17 -11.89 -7.50 -0.37
C GLU A 17 -11.82 -5.99 -0.40
N VAL A 18 -10.79 -5.42 0.23
CA VAL A 18 -10.65 -3.99 0.34
C VAL A 18 -10.04 -3.41 -0.91
N THR A 19 -10.68 -2.42 -1.48
CA THR A 19 -10.11 -1.73 -2.62
C THR A 19 -9.85 -0.29 -2.22
N TYR A 20 -8.77 0.26 -2.73
CA TYR A 20 -8.38 1.63 -2.44
C TYR A 20 -8.51 2.47 -3.71
N LYS A 21 -8.78 3.74 -3.55
CA LYS A 21 -9.00 4.60 -4.71
C LYS A 21 -8.39 5.97 -4.52
N GLU A 22 -8.37 6.73 -5.59
CA GLU A 22 -7.84 8.08 -5.55
C GLU A 22 -8.57 8.88 -4.49
N GLY A 23 -7.83 9.65 -3.75
CA GLY A 23 -8.38 10.45 -2.68
C GLY A 23 -8.32 9.82 -1.31
N ASP A 24 -8.12 8.50 -1.25
CA ASP A 24 -8.00 7.84 0.04
C ASP A 24 -6.72 8.31 0.72
N SER A 25 -6.81 8.63 2.00
CA SER A 25 -5.69 9.15 2.77
C SER A 25 -5.37 8.26 3.95
N PHE A 26 -4.12 8.24 4.33
CA PHE A 26 -3.64 7.39 5.40
C PHE A 26 -2.69 8.14 6.32
N GLN A 27 -2.65 7.71 7.57
CA GLN A 27 -1.70 8.26 8.53
C GLN A 27 -0.95 7.11 9.18
N SER A 28 0.36 7.27 9.33
CA SER A 28 1.18 6.25 9.96
C SER A 28 1.17 6.41 11.46
N THR A 29 1.02 5.30 12.17
CA THR A 29 1.02 5.28 13.62
C THR A 29 2.35 4.79 14.18
N LYS A 30 3.26 4.32 13.31
CA LYS A 30 4.56 3.82 13.74
C LYS A 30 5.65 4.28 12.81
N SER A 31 6.85 4.44 13.34
CA SER A 31 7.99 4.83 12.53
C SER A 31 8.62 3.61 11.88
N ARG A 32 9.07 3.78 10.64
CA ARG A 32 9.86 2.79 9.89
C ARG A 32 9.20 1.45 9.66
N SER A 33 7.90 1.41 9.77
CA SER A 33 7.18 0.15 9.52
C SER A 33 6.93 -0.07 8.03
N LEU A 34 6.99 1.01 7.25
CA LEU A 34 6.72 0.95 5.83
C LEU A 34 7.69 1.82 5.06
N VAL A 35 7.84 1.53 3.78
CA VAL A 35 8.64 2.37 2.90
C VAL A 35 7.80 2.80 1.72
N LEU A 36 8.11 3.98 1.21
CA LEU A 36 7.55 4.48 -0.03
C LEU A 36 8.68 4.50 -1.03
N TYR A 37 8.38 4.16 -2.28
CA TYR A 37 9.41 4.10 -3.32
C TYR A 37 9.38 5.36 -4.16
N GLU A 38 10.55 5.90 -4.45
CA GLU A 38 10.63 7.09 -5.27
C GLU A 38 10.36 6.77 -6.73
N TYR A 39 10.68 5.55 -7.17
CA TYR A 39 10.48 5.16 -8.55
C TYR A 39 9.50 4.01 -8.69
N LYS A 40 8.64 4.12 -9.69
CA LYS A 40 7.66 3.08 -9.96
C LYS A 40 8.34 1.76 -10.30
N ALA A 41 9.45 1.82 -11.01
CA ALA A 41 10.16 0.60 -11.40
C ALA A 41 10.62 -0.19 -10.19
N ASP A 42 11.07 0.49 -9.14
CA ASP A 42 11.49 -0.20 -7.93
C ASP A 42 10.31 -0.85 -7.23
N ALA A 43 9.20 -0.14 -7.11
CA ALA A 43 8.00 -0.69 -6.49
C ALA A 43 7.51 -1.91 -7.28
N SER A 44 7.53 -1.81 -8.59
CA SER A 44 7.09 -2.90 -9.45
C SER A 44 7.97 -4.13 -9.27
N ARG A 45 9.28 -3.92 -9.20
CA ARG A 45 10.22 -5.02 -9.05
C ARG A 45 10.05 -5.72 -7.71
N VAL A 46 9.87 -4.94 -6.64
CA VAL A 46 9.64 -5.52 -5.32
C VAL A 46 8.33 -6.30 -5.30
N ASN A 47 7.30 -5.75 -5.92
CA ASN A 47 6.00 -6.42 -5.98
C ASN A 47 6.11 -7.76 -6.71
N MET A 48 6.87 -7.79 -7.80
CA MET A 48 7.10 -9.03 -8.54
C MET A 48 7.89 -10.03 -7.70
N ALA A 49 8.91 -9.56 -6.98
CA ALA A 49 9.70 -10.44 -6.15
C ALA A 49 8.87 -11.08 -5.04
N LEU A 50 7.94 -10.31 -4.47
CA LEU A 50 7.06 -10.85 -3.44
C LEU A 50 6.15 -11.93 -3.97
N ARG A 51 5.82 -11.89 -5.24
CA ARG A 51 4.93 -12.87 -5.84
C ARG A 51 5.65 -14.11 -6.36
N PHE A 52 6.82 -13.92 -6.96
CA PHE A 52 7.45 -14.97 -7.74
C PHE A 52 8.80 -15.46 -7.27
N ALA A 53 9.38 -14.85 -6.23
CA ALA A 53 10.66 -15.34 -5.73
C ALA A 53 10.50 -16.72 -5.09
N PHE A 54 11.39 -17.63 -5.42
CA PHE A 54 11.31 -18.99 -4.90
C PHE A 54 11.88 -19.12 -3.49
N ASN A 55 12.79 -18.25 -3.13
CA ASN A 55 13.44 -18.35 -1.83
C ASN A 55 13.96 -16.98 -1.42
N ALA A 56 14.50 -16.89 -0.22
CA ALA A 56 14.98 -15.61 0.31
C ALA A 56 16.09 -15.01 -0.53
N GLU A 57 16.94 -15.84 -1.08
CA GLU A 57 18.05 -15.36 -1.88
C GLU A 57 17.54 -14.71 -3.15
N ASP A 58 16.61 -15.36 -3.84
CA ASP A 58 16.00 -14.78 -5.03
C ASP A 58 15.30 -13.49 -4.70
N PHE A 59 14.59 -13.46 -3.57
CA PHE A 59 13.87 -12.27 -3.18
C PHE A 59 14.84 -11.11 -2.98
N MET A 60 15.93 -11.36 -2.26
CA MET A 60 16.90 -10.31 -1.99
C MET A 60 17.52 -9.77 -3.27
N GLU A 61 17.74 -10.65 -4.21
CA GLU A 61 18.35 -10.23 -5.48
C GLU A 61 17.41 -9.31 -6.26
N TYR A 62 16.15 -9.67 -6.37
CA TYR A 62 15.21 -8.89 -7.18
C TYR A 62 14.55 -7.73 -6.45
N ALA A 63 14.49 -7.80 -5.13
CA ALA A 63 13.82 -6.78 -4.34
C ALA A 63 14.77 -5.70 -3.83
N SER A 64 16.06 -5.79 -4.18
CA SER A 64 17.03 -4.82 -3.71
C SER A 64 16.76 -3.43 -4.29
N VAL A 65 16.69 -2.43 -3.43
CA VAL A 65 16.44 -1.06 -3.84
C VAL A 65 17.46 -0.18 -3.12
N ASP A 66 17.98 0.81 -3.84
CA ASP A 66 18.94 1.73 -3.24
C ASP A 66 18.25 2.50 -2.13
N SER A 67 18.90 2.58 -0.97
CA SER A 67 18.30 3.25 0.18
C SER A 67 18.05 4.74 -0.06
N ARG A 68 18.69 5.33 -1.05
CA ARG A 68 18.45 6.73 -1.39
C ARG A 68 17.13 6.90 -2.14
N ASP A 69 16.60 5.82 -2.68
CA ASP A 69 15.39 5.85 -3.50
C ASP A 69 14.15 5.41 -2.74
N ILE A 70 14.24 5.33 -1.43
CA ILE A 70 13.08 5.00 -0.61
C ILE A 70 12.94 6.04 0.50
N TYR A 71 11.71 6.20 0.93
CA TYR A 71 11.40 7.05 2.07
C TYR A 71 10.83 6.14 3.17
N LYS A 72 11.45 6.16 4.34
CA LYS A 72 10.95 5.37 5.46
C LYS A 72 9.89 6.17 6.18
N VAL A 73 8.68 5.68 6.19
CA VAL A 73 7.55 6.40 6.75
C VAL A 73 7.74 6.63 8.24
N ARG A 74 7.45 7.84 8.69
CA ARG A 74 7.60 8.22 10.10
C ARG A 74 6.25 8.26 10.76
N LYS A 75 6.25 8.09 12.08
CA LYS A 75 5.01 8.20 12.84
C LYS A 75 4.42 9.58 12.61
N GLY A 76 3.16 9.63 12.30
CA GLY A 76 2.46 10.88 12.04
C GLY A 76 2.43 11.30 10.57
N ASP A 77 3.24 10.66 9.74
CA ASP A 77 3.22 10.99 8.31
C ASP A 77 1.87 10.68 7.71
N THR A 78 1.45 11.53 6.77
CA THR A 78 0.19 11.33 6.05
C THR A 78 0.46 11.32 4.57
N PHE A 79 -0.31 10.52 3.84
CA PHE A 79 -0.22 10.52 2.38
C PHE A 79 -1.59 10.22 1.78
N VAL A 80 -1.75 10.61 0.52
CA VAL A 80 -3.01 10.43 -0.19
C VAL A 80 -2.74 9.74 -1.52
N ILE A 81 -3.63 8.82 -1.89
CA ILE A 81 -3.52 8.12 -3.16
C ILE A 81 -3.92 9.05 -4.29
N THR A 82 -3.06 9.17 -5.29
CA THR A 82 -3.34 10.02 -6.45
C THR A 82 -3.60 9.20 -7.71
N GLU A 83 -3.13 7.96 -7.77
CA GLU A 83 -3.32 7.16 -8.97
C GLU A 83 -3.16 5.67 -8.65
N SER A 84 -3.98 4.84 -9.30
CA SER A 84 -3.87 3.39 -9.17
C SER A 84 -3.14 2.85 -10.40
N LEU A 85 -2.16 1.99 -10.17
CA LEU A 85 -1.34 1.43 -11.23
C LEU A 85 -1.33 -0.09 -11.16
N HIS A 86 -1.02 -0.72 -12.28
CA HIS A 86 -0.88 -2.20 -12.34
C HIS A 86 -2.10 -2.91 -11.73
N ASP A 87 -3.30 -2.48 -12.17
CA ASP A 87 -4.56 -3.08 -11.72
C ASP A 87 -4.71 -3.08 -10.20
N GLY A 88 -4.20 -2.05 -9.57
CA GLY A 88 -4.37 -1.91 -8.13
C GLY A 88 -3.29 -2.55 -7.28
N ASP A 89 -2.20 -3.00 -7.89
CA ASP A 89 -1.10 -3.56 -7.13
C ASP A 89 -0.17 -2.49 -6.57
N ILE A 90 -0.12 -1.36 -7.23
CA ILE A 90 0.76 -0.25 -6.83
C ILE A 90 -0.03 1.04 -6.91
N PHE A 91 0.17 1.91 -5.93
CA PHE A 91 -0.48 3.21 -5.94
C PHE A 91 0.56 4.32 -5.92
N LYS A 92 0.29 5.36 -6.69
CA LYS A 92 1.07 6.59 -6.60
C LYS A 92 0.46 7.42 -5.50
N VAL A 93 1.29 7.94 -4.62
CA VAL A 93 0.82 8.71 -3.47
C VAL A 93 1.58 10.02 -3.36
N THR A 94 0.95 11.00 -2.73
CA THR A 94 1.61 12.25 -2.37
C THR A 94 1.76 12.25 -0.85
N LEU A 95 2.98 12.46 -0.38
CA LEU A 95 3.26 12.50 1.04
C LEU A 95 2.88 13.89 1.54
N THR A 96 1.69 14.02 2.10
CA THR A 96 1.14 15.33 2.44
C THR A 96 1.78 15.95 3.67
N SER A 97 2.45 15.14 4.49
CA SER A 97 3.17 15.68 5.64
C SER A 97 4.52 16.28 5.26
N LYS A 98 4.95 16.09 4.00
CA LYS A 98 6.23 16.63 3.54
C LYS A 98 5.93 17.77 2.56
N ARG A 99 6.46 18.92 2.83
CA ARG A 99 6.12 20.11 2.03
C ARG A 99 7.14 20.48 0.97
N THR A 100 8.02 19.57 0.63
CA THR A 100 9.00 19.84 -0.42
C THR A 100 8.43 19.40 -1.76
N ASN A 101 9.09 19.82 -2.84
CA ASN A 101 8.64 19.43 -4.18
C ASN A 101 8.76 17.93 -4.41
N ASN A 102 9.64 17.27 -3.69
CA ASN A 102 9.87 15.84 -3.90
C ASN A 102 9.06 15.05 -2.89
N ASN A 103 7.75 15.05 -3.07
CA ASN A 103 6.85 14.37 -2.14
C ASN A 103 5.98 13.33 -2.80
N LYS A 104 6.32 12.91 -4.03
CA LYS A 104 5.54 11.91 -4.73
C LYS A 104 6.26 10.59 -4.70
N TYR A 105 5.55 9.55 -4.34
CA TYR A 105 6.11 8.24 -4.13
C TYR A 105 5.17 7.16 -4.64
N PHE A 106 5.59 5.90 -4.51
CA PHE A 106 4.77 4.75 -4.86
C PHE A 106 4.73 3.80 -3.68
N ILE A 107 3.60 3.15 -3.47
CA ILE A 107 3.43 2.21 -2.38
C ILE A 107 2.77 0.95 -2.91
N LEU A 108 3.14 -0.20 -2.36
CA LEU A 108 2.51 -1.45 -2.74
C LEU A 108 1.14 -1.55 -2.07
N SER A 109 0.17 -2.05 -2.80
CA SER A 109 -1.18 -2.20 -2.30
C SER A 109 -1.22 -2.98 -0.99
N LYS A 110 -0.43 -4.03 -0.90
CA LYS A 110 -0.42 -4.85 0.29
C LYS A 110 0.02 -4.09 1.53
N ASP A 111 0.85 -3.07 1.36
CA ASP A 111 1.33 -2.29 2.49
C ASP A 111 0.25 -1.37 3.05
N LEU A 112 -0.76 -1.06 2.25
CA LEU A 112 -1.85 -0.22 2.75
C LEU A 112 -2.71 -0.93 3.78
N LYS A 113 -2.58 -2.25 3.87
CA LYS A 113 -3.32 -3.03 4.85
C LYS A 113 -2.54 -3.22 6.14
N ASP A 114 -1.36 -2.63 6.23
CA ASP A 114 -0.52 -2.79 7.41
C ASP A 114 -1.16 -2.12 8.62
N LYS A 115 -1.00 -2.75 9.77
CA LYS A 115 -1.61 -2.25 11.01
C LYS A 115 -1.06 -0.90 11.43
N SER A 116 0.08 -0.52 10.90
CA SER A 116 0.69 0.77 11.24
C SER A 116 0.03 1.93 10.51
N LEU A 117 -0.92 1.66 9.62
CA LEU A 117 -1.62 2.71 8.90
C LEU A 117 -3.07 2.81 9.34
N THR A 118 -3.55 4.03 9.44
CA THR A 118 -4.96 4.30 9.69
C THR A 118 -5.48 5.11 8.53
N GLN A 119 -6.58 4.67 7.95
CA GLN A 119 -7.19 5.42 6.87
C GLN A 119 -7.93 6.62 7.44
N ILE A 120 -7.68 7.79 6.86
CA ILE A 120 -8.27 9.02 7.32
C ILE A 120 -9.49 9.33 6.50
N GLN A 121 -10.58 9.70 7.18
CA GLN A 121 -11.79 10.09 6.48
C GLN A 121 -11.78 11.58 6.34
N LEU A 122 -11.50 12.06 5.15
CA LEU A 122 -11.45 13.49 4.90
C LEU A 122 -12.80 13.99 4.42
N GLY A 123 -13.12 15.20 4.80
CA GLY A 123 -14.30 15.84 4.29
C GLY A 123 -15.60 15.31 4.81
N SER A 124 -15.56 14.55 5.84
CA SER A 124 -16.80 14.03 6.38
C SER A 124 -17.47 15.03 7.27
#